data_429d8f7d507c9f9fd8f0d30e1607d32c
#
_entry.id   429d8f7d507c9f9fd8f0d30e1607d32c
#
_cell.length_a   1.000
_cell.length_b   1.000
_cell.length_c   1.000
_cell.angle_alpha   90.00
_cell.angle_beta   90.00
_cell.angle_gamma   90.00
#
_symmetry.space_group_name_H-M   'P 1'
#
loop_
_entity.id
_entity.type
_entity.pdbx_description
1 polymer ?
#
loop_
_entity_poly.entity_id
_entity_poly.type
_entity_poly.pdbx_seq_one_letter_code
_entity_poly.pdbx_strand_id
1 'polypeptide(L)'
;MGRLSLRRPDPQAVWSLKSDKKLWNKADAWYHRSKSGGGKWEYLNKKLPERWTINYRNLTFNIKPMGFKHTGLFPEQAVNWDWFSELIKKADRPIRVLNLFAYTGGATVAALEAGAEVVHVDASKGMVTWAKENVVIDRDLGDRP
;
A
#
# COMPACT_ATOMS: atom_id res chain seq x y z
N MET A 1 -9.49 -1.34 -15.28
CA MET A 1 -8.94 -2.58 -14.69
C MET A 1 -9.95 -3.22 -13.75
N GLY A 2 -10.10 -4.55 -13.76
CA GLY A 2 -11.03 -5.24 -12.87
C GLY A 2 -10.59 -5.17 -11.41
N ARG A 3 -11.55 -5.11 -10.50
CA ARG A 3 -11.34 -5.13 -9.05
C ARG A 3 -10.79 -6.50 -8.63
N LEU A 4 -9.69 -6.55 -7.87
CA LEU A 4 -9.13 -7.75 -7.27
C LEU A 4 -9.60 -7.87 -5.83
N SER A 5 -10.02 -9.07 -5.44
CA SER A 5 -10.45 -9.40 -4.08
C SER A 5 -9.46 -10.36 -3.44
N LEU A 6 -8.83 -9.94 -2.34
CA LEU A 6 -7.80 -10.71 -1.64
C LEU A 6 -8.30 -11.14 -0.25
N ARG A 7 -8.16 -12.42 0.06
CA ARG A 7 -8.43 -12.98 1.38
C ARG A 7 -7.12 -13.09 2.16
N ARG A 8 -7.07 -12.49 3.34
CA ARG A 8 -5.89 -12.51 4.23
C ARG A 8 -6.30 -12.85 5.65
N PRO A 9 -5.51 -13.64 6.40
CA PRO A 9 -5.76 -13.86 7.82
C PRO A 9 -5.47 -12.60 8.62
N ASP A 10 -6.35 -12.30 9.55
CA ASP A 10 -6.13 -11.26 10.54
C ASP A 10 -6.41 -11.80 11.94
N PRO A 11 -5.37 -12.04 12.77
CA PRO A 11 -5.53 -12.57 14.11
C PRO A 11 -6.36 -11.68 15.04
N GLN A 12 -6.48 -10.39 14.74
CA GLN A 12 -7.27 -9.44 15.53
C GLN A 12 -8.75 -9.45 15.17
N ALA A 13 -9.12 -10.07 14.04
CA ALA A 13 -10.51 -10.21 13.60
C ALA A 13 -11.19 -11.34 14.37
N VAL A 14 -11.55 -11.10 15.63
CA VAL A 14 -12.18 -12.07 16.54
C VAL A 14 -13.71 -12.09 16.45
N TRP A 15 -14.31 -11.19 15.70
CA TRP A 15 -15.75 -11.11 15.50
C TRP A 15 -16.22 -12.11 14.43
N SER A 16 -17.50 -12.47 14.50
CA SER A 16 -18.12 -13.31 13.49
C SER A 16 -18.23 -12.59 12.14
N LEU A 17 -18.20 -13.36 11.05
CA LEU A 17 -18.36 -12.82 9.69
C LEU A 17 -19.73 -12.13 9.55
N LYS A 18 -19.71 -10.81 9.30
CA LYS A 18 -20.91 -10.02 9.02
C LYS A 18 -21.37 -10.12 7.56
N SER A 19 -20.48 -10.56 6.67
CA SER A 19 -20.74 -10.66 5.23
C SER A 19 -21.12 -12.08 4.83
N ASP A 20 -21.89 -12.21 3.75
CA ASP A 20 -22.23 -13.52 3.18
C ASP A 20 -20.95 -14.33 2.90
N LYS A 21 -20.92 -15.58 3.34
CA LYS A 21 -19.82 -16.53 3.05
C LYS A 21 -19.49 -16.63 1.57
N LYS A 22 -20.47 -16.39 0.69
CA LYS A 22 -20.28 -16.35 -0.76
C LYS A 22 -19.27 -15.28 -1.22
N LEU A 23 -19.14 -14.16 -0.50
CA LEU A 23 -18.14 -13.12 -0.82
C LEU A 23 -16.72 -13.61 -0.57
N TRP A 24 -16.52 -14.42 0.47
CA TRP A 24 -15.23 -15.02 0.79
C TRP A 24 -14.80 -16.05 -0.26
N ASN A 25 -15.75 -16.78 -0.81
CA ASN A 25 -15.50 -17.78 -1.85
C ASN A 25 -15.27 -17.17 -3.23
N LYS A 26 -15.60 -15.87 -3.41
CA LYS A 26 -15.34 -15.12 -4.64
C LYS A 26 -13.99 -14.38 -4.65
N ALA A 27 -13.16 -14.53 -3.61
CA ALA A 27 -11.83 -13.96 -3.60
C ALA A 27 -10.98 -14.48 -4.77
N ASP A 28 -10.17 -13.62 -5.36
CA ASP A 28 -9.27 -13.99 -6.45
C ASP A 28 -8.06 -14.76 -5.93
N ALA A 29 -7.59 -14.42 -4.74
CA ALA A 29 -6.50 -15.12 -4.08
C ALA A 29 -6.64 -15.14 -2.55
N TRP A 30 -6.04 -16.16 -1.94
CA TRP A 30 -6.01 -16.37 -0.51
C TRP A 30 -4.58 -16.53 -0.02
N TYR A 31 -4.20 -15.78 1.02
CA TYR A 31 -2.91 -15.91 1.67
C TYR A 31 -2.97 -16.93 2.80
N HIS A 32 -2.13 -17.94 2.72
CA HIS A 32 -1.94 -18.96 3.75
C HIS A 32 -0.69 -18.69 4.55
N ARG A 33 -0.85 -18.47 5.87
CA ARG A 33 0.27 -18.27 6.77
C ARG A 33 0.97 -19.61 7.07
N SER A 34 2.28 -19.62 7.00
CA SER A 34 3.09 -20.77 7.41
C SER A 34 3.29 -20.77 8.94
N LYS A 35 3.55 -21.94 9.52
CA LYS A 35 3.87 -22.09 10.96
C LYS A 35 5.26 -21.54 11.31
N SER A 36 6.17 -21.48 10.34
CA SER A 36 7.56 -20.99 10.49
C SER A 36 7.74 -19.51 10.16
N GLY A 37 6.64 -18.78 9.95
CA GLY A 37 6.68 -17.38 9.50
C GLY A 37 6.51 -17.26 7.98
N GLY A 38 6.08 -16.09 7.51
CA GLY A 38 5.74 -15.88 6.11
C GLY A 38 4.52 -16.68 5.66
N GLY A 39 4.46 -17.05 4.39
CA GLY A 39 3.38 -17.83 3.80
C GLY A 39 3.36 -17.75 2.29
N LYS A 40 2.26 -18.19 1.70
CA LYS A 40 2.07 -18.20 0.24
C LYS A 40 0.66 -17.78 -0.16
N TRP A 41 0.56 -17.23 -1.36
CA TRP A 41 -0.71 -16.92 -2.01
C TRP A 41 -1.19 -18.13 -2.81
N GLU A 42 -2.44 -18.53 -2.58
CA GLU A 42 -3.19 -19.47 -3.40
C GLU A 42 -4.09 -18.66 -4.34
N TYR A 43 -4.03 -18.94 -5.64
CA TYR A 43 -4.88 -18.30 -6.64
C TYR A 43 -6.16 -19.14 -6.79
N LEU A 44 -7.32 -18.55 -6.47
CA LEU A 44 -8.60 -19.25 -6.43
C LEU A 44 -9.36 -19.12 -7.75
N ASN A 45 -9.53 -17.90 -8.23
CA ASN A 45 -10.35 -17.62 -9.41
C ASN A 45 -9.54 -17.16 -10.62
N LYS A 46 -8.44 -16.45 -10.38
CA LYS A 46 -7.51 -16.02 -11.44
C LYS A 46 -6.11 -15.79 -10.89
N LYS A 47 -5.13 -15.98 -11.74
CA LYS A 47 -3.75 -15.63 -11.42
C LYS A 47 -3.65 -14.11 -11.22
N LEU A 48 -3.09 -13.70 -10.08
CA LEU A 48 -2.81 -12.28 -9.86
C LEU A 48 -1.70 -11.80 -10.80
N PRO A 49 -1.76 -10.54 -11.25
CA PRO A 49 -0.61 -9.92 -11.89
C PRO A 49 0.60 -9.90 -10.96
N GLU A 50 1.80 -9.88 -11.49
CA GLU A 50 3.01 -9.73 -10.68
C GLU A 50 2.99 -8.43 -9.88
N ARG A 51 2.44 -7.39 -10.48
CA ARG A 51 2.18 -6.09 -9.85
C ARG A 51 0.98 -5.41 -10.49
N TRP A 52 0.34 -4.51 -9.77
CA TRP A 52 -0.71 -3.63 -10.28
C TRP A 52 -0.74 -2.33 -9.48
N THR A 53 -1.37 -1.30 -10.02
CA THR A 53 -1.53 -0.03 -9.34
C THR A 53 -2.86 0.06 -8.63
N ILE A 54 -2.87 0.78 -7.51
CA ILE A 54 -4.09 1.25 -6.84
C ILE A 54 -3.97 2.75 -6.61
N ASN A 55 -5.11 3.41 -6.56
CA ASN A 55 -5.18 4.85 -6.34
C ASN A 55 -5.87 5.16 -5.01
N TYR A 56 -5.40 6.21 -4.37
CA TYR A 56 -6.07 6.87 -3.26
C TYR A 56 -6.04 8.37 -3.51
N ARG A 57 -7.21 8.97 -3.79
CA ARG A 57 -7.31 10.35 -4.29
C ARG A 57 -6.41 10.51 -5.52
N ASN A 58 -5.47 11.47 -5.48
CA ASN A 58 -4.47 11.72 -6.52
C ASN A 58 -3.19 10.87 -6.39
N LEU A 59 -3.06 10.09 -5.30
CA LEU A 59 -1.89 9.22 -5.09
C LEU A 59 -2.03 7.90 -5.83
N THR A 60 -0.93 7.43 -6.42
CA THR A 60 -0.85 6.15 -7.11
C THR A 60 0.23 5.27 -6.49
N PHE A 61 -0.11 4.02 -6.19
CA PHE A 61 0.79 3.08 -5.57
C PHE A 61 0.88 1.78 -6.35
N ASN A 62 2.08 1.29 -6.51
CA ASN A 62 2.39 -0.04 -7.00
C ASN A 62 2.25 -1.05 -5.87
N ILE A 63 1.47 -2.09 -6.07
CA ILE A 63 1.35 -3.18 -5.12
C ILE A 63 1.58 -4.53 -5.80
N LYS A 64 2.03 -5.51 -5.03
CA LYS A 64 2.30 -6.88 -5.50
C LYS A 64 2.14 -7.91 -4.39
N PRO A 65 1.79 -9.16 -4.69
CA PRO A 65 1.85 -10.24 -3.73
C PRO A 65 3.29 -10.48 -3.28
N MET A 66 3.49 -10.76 -2.01
CA MET A 66 4.79 -11.11 -1.44
C MET A 66 4.69 -12.42 -0.65
N GLY A 67 5.82 -12.93 -0.15
CA GLY A 67 5.85 -14.02 0.82
C GLY A 67 5.22 -13.69 2.19
N PHE A 68 4.61 -12.51 2.30
CA PHE A 68 3.86 -12.04 3.47
C PHE A 68 2.43 -11.68 3.10
N LYS A 69 1.54 -11.56 4.10
CA LYS A 69 0.13 -11.22 3.90
C LYS A 69 -0.10 -9.81 3.31
N HIS A 70 0.89 -8.93 3.46
CA HIS A 70 0.83 -7.56 2.97
C HIS A 70 1.22 -7.49 1.49
N THR A 71 0.60 -6.58 0.77
CA THR A 71 0.80 -6.40 -0.68
C THR A 71 1.58 -5.12 -1.01
N GLY A 72 2.25 -4.54 -0.01
CA GLY A 72 3.10 -3.38 -0.18
C GLY A 72 2.48 -2.06 0.28
N LEU A 73 1.26 -2.05 0.79
CA LEU A 73 0.63 -0.84 1.32
C LEU A 73 -0.15 -1.16 2.59
N PHE A 74 -0.21 -0.17 3.49
CA PHE A 74 -1.04 -0.14 4.68
C PHE A 74 -2.14 0.91 4.49
N PRO A 75 -3.31 0.55 3.93
CA PRO A 75 -4.35 1.52 3.58
C PRO A 75 -4.95 2.25 4.78
N GLU A 76 -4.85 1.68 5.97
CA GLU A 76 -5.24 2.32 7.23
C GLU A 76 -4.45 3.59 7.54
N GLN A 77 -3.27 3.76 6.93
CA GLN A 77 -2.45 4.97 7.07
C GLN A 77 -2.97 6.16 6.25
N ALA A 78 -3.97 5.97 5.41
CA ALA A 78 -4.54 7.02 4.56
C ALA A 78 -5.02 8.24 5.37
N VAL A 79 -5.56 8.01 6.57
CA VAL A 79 -5.97 9.09 7.49
C VAL A 79 -4.79 9.98 7.88
N ASN A 80 -3.63 9.37 8.14
CA ASN A 80 -2.41 10.09 8.46
C ASN A 80 -1.87 10.84 7.24
N TRP A 81 -1.94 10.23 6.03
CA TRP A 81 -1.52 10.89 4.80
C TRP A 81 -2.33 12.15 4.54
N ASP A 82 -3.65 12.08 4.71
CA ASP A 82 -4.54 13.25 4.57
C ASP A 82 -4.18 14.35 5.57
N TRP A 83 -4.03 13.97 6.84
CA TRP A 83 -3.74 14.90 7.91
C TRP A 83 -2.43 15.68 7.68
N PHE A 84 -1.29 14.98 7.49
CA PHE A 84 -0.03 15.70 7.33
C PHE A 84 0.10 16.40 5.97
N SER A 85 -0.56 15.87 4.92
CA SER A 85 -0.60 16.55 3.61
C SER A 85 -1.29 17.91 3.70
N GLU A 86 -2.37 18.02 4.48
CA GLU A 86 -3.02 19.31 4.74
C GLU A 86 -2.10 20.26 5.52
N LEU A 87 -1.36 19.75 6.52
CA LEU A 87 -0.41 20.58 7.27
C LEU A 87 0.71 21.10 6.37
N ILE A 88 1.26 20.25 5.50
CA ILE A 88 2.30 20.63 4.54
C ILE A 88 1.78 21.73 3.60
N LYS A 89 0.59 21.52 3.00
CA LYS A 89 -0.02 22.47 2.06
C LYS A 89 -0.38 23.82 2.68
N LYS A 90 -0.72 23.84 3.99
CA LYS A 90 -1.04 25.05 4.73
C LYS A 90 0.19 25.79 5.27
N ALA A 91 1.35 25.16 5.25
CA ALA A 91 2.57 25.79 5.77
C ALA A 91 3.07 26.88 4.80
N ASP A 92 3.25 28.10 5.34
CA ASP A 92 3.80 29.24 4.57
C ASP A 92 5.34 29.23 4.56
N ARG A 93 5.91 28.06 4.33
CA ARG A 93 7.36 27.84 4.25
C ARG A 93 7.66 26.47 3.62
N PRO A 94 8.86 26.25 3.07
CA PRO A 94 9.31 24.93 2.66
C PRO A 94 9.29 23.93 3.83
N ILE A 95 8.74 22.75 3.59
CA ILE A 95 8.65 21.66 4.59
C ILE A 95 9.61 20.55 4.20
N ARG A 96 10.38 20.09 5.18
CA ARG A 96 11.27 18.93 5.07
C ARG A 96 10.78 17.83 6.00
N VAL A 97 10.56 16.64 5.46
CA VAL A 97 10.02 15.48 6.19
C VAL A 97 11.08 14.40 6.28
N LEU A 98 11.32 13.89 7.49
CA LEU A 98 12.08 12.67 7.72
C LEU A 98 11.09 11.52 7.98
N ASN A 99 11.00 10.58 7.03
CA ASN A 99 10.17 9.39 7.13
C ASN A 99 11.05 8.19 7.51
N LEU A 100 10.90 7.70 8.75
CA LEU A 100 11.63 6.57 9.32
C LEU A 100 10.78 5.30 9.25
N PHE A 101 11.43 4.14 9.09
CA PHE A 101 10.76 2.84 8.87
C PHE A 101 9.77 2.91 7.72
N ALA A 102 10.21 3.56 6.64
CA ALA A 102 9.36 4.16 5.64
C ALA A 102 8.74 3.14 4.66
N TYR A 103 9.11 1.87 4.76
CA TYR A 103 8.55 0.74 4.02
C TYR A 103 8.55 1.00 2.50
N THR A 104 7.44 0.78 1.81
CA THR A 104 7.30 1.01 0.36
C THR A 104 6.97 2.46 0.00
N GLY A 105 7.04 3.38 0.97
CA GLY A 105 6.95 4.81 0.74
C GLY A 105 5.56 5.41 0.64
N GLY A 106 4.51 4.79 1.18
CA GLY A 106 3.17 5.38 1.15
C GLY A 106 3.12 6.80 1.71
N ALA A 107 3.69 7.03 2.91
CA ALA A 107 3.78 8.37 3.50
C ALA A 107 4.77 9.28 2.72
N THR A 108 5.82 8.71 2.13
CA THR A 108 6.77 9.46 1.31
C THR A 108 6.10 10.06 0.07
N VAL A 109 5.35 9.24 -0.67
CA VAL A 109 4.61 9.70 -1.86
C VAL A 109 3.61 10.79 -1.47
N ALA A 110 2.83 10.59 -0.39
CA ALA A 110 1.86 11.58 0.07
C ALA A 110 2.49 12.91 0.49
N ALA A 111 3.66 12.87 1.16
CA ALA A 111 4.36 14.09 1.56
C ALA A 111 4.99 14.83 0.36
N LEU A 112 5.54 14.09 -0.61
CA LEU A 112 6.07 14.67 -1.85
C LEU A 112 4.96 15.34 -2.67
N GLU A 113 3.82 14.67 -2.83
CA GLU A 113 2.63 15.20 -3.51
C GLU A 113 2.09 16.46 -2.82
N ALA A 114 2.21 16.54 -1.50
CA ALA A 114 1.84 17.73 -0.74
C ALA A 114 2.85 18.89 -0.88
N GLY A 115 4.00 18.68 -1.53
CA GLY A 115 5.02 19.71 -1.80
C GLY A 115 6.20 19.70 -0.82
N ALA A 116 6.38 18.67 0.01
CA ALA A 116 7.52 18.57 0.92
C ALA A 116 8.77 17.98 0.23
N GLU A 117 9.95 18.31 0.75
CA GLU A 117 11.17 17.54 0.55
C GLU A 117 11.17 16.37 1.52
N VAL A 118 11.50 15.14 1.06
CA VAL A 118 11.43 13.96 1.90
C VAL A 118 12.74 13.20 1.94
N VAL A 119 13.21 12.90 3.15
CA VAL A 119 14.24 11.90 3.40
C VAL A 119 13.56 10.60 3.81
N HIS A 120 13.68 9.57 2.96
CA HIS A 120 13.08 8.25 3.16
C HIS A 120 14.13 7.29 3.72
N VAL A 121 13.86 6.68 4.88
CA VAL A 121 14.78 5.77 5.56
C VAL A 121 14.09 4.44 5.86
N ASP A 122 14.64 3.36 5.32
CA ASP A 122 14.25 1.99 5.63
C ASP A 122 15.48 1.07 5.60
N ALA A 123 15.54 0.09 6.49
CA ALA A 123 16.65 -0.86 6.57
C ALA A 123 16.65 -1.85 5.40
N SER A 124 15.50 -2.10 4.78
CA SER A 124 15.35 -3.03 3.68
C SER A 124 15.61 -2.35 2.34
N LYS A 125 16.73 -2.71 1.69
CA LYS A 125 17.06 -2.23 0.34
C LYS A 125 15.92 -2.48 -0.67
N GLY A 126 15.22 -3.62 -0.57
CA GLY A 126 14.10 -3.96 -1.43
C GLY A 126 12.90 -3.01 -1.23
N MET A 127 12.63 -2.58 0.02
CA MET A 127 11.57 -1.62 0.31
C MET A 127 11.93 -0.21 -0.20
N VAL A 128 13.18 0.20 -0.04
CA VAL A 128 13.66 1.48 -0.60
C VAL A 128 13.56 1.51 -2.13
N THR A 129 13.91 0.41 -2.79
CA THR A 129 13.74 0.29 -4.26
C THR A 129 12.28 0.41 -4.65
N TRP A 130 11.39 -0.28 -3.94
CA TRP A 130 9.95 -0.19 -4.21
C TRP A 130 9.38 1.21 -3.94
N ALA A 131 9.87 1.89 -2.90
CA ALA A 131 9.48 3.27 -2.63
C ALA A 131 9.87 4.22 -3.78
N LYS A 132 11.05 4.04 -4.37
CA LYS A 132 11.45 4.78 -5.58
C LYS A 132 10.51 4.51 -6.75
N GLU A 133 10.14 3.24 -6.98
CA GLU A 133 9.16 2.87 -8.00
C GLU A 133 7.81 3.56 -7.76
N ASN A 134 7.34 3.64 -6.51
CA ASN A 134 6.10 4.33 -6.16
C ASN A 134 6.16 5.83 -6.42
N VAL A 135 7.26 6.48 -6.10
CA VAL A 135 7.44 7.92 -6.39
C VAL A 135 7.42 8.20 -7.89
N VAL A 136 8.06 7.34 -8.70
CA VAL A 136 8.08 7.50 -10.17
C VAL A 136 6.67 7.30 -10.74
N ILE A 137 5.98 6.22 -10.37
CA ILE A 137 4.63 5.92 -10.85
C ILE A 137 3.63 7.01 -10.45
N ASP A 138 3.72 7.53 -9.23
CA ASP A 138 2.84 8.59 -8.78
C ASP A 138 3.00 9.86 -9.63
N ARG A 139 4.24 10.28 -9.89
CA ARG A 139 4.52 11.41 -10.77
C ARG A 139 4.04 11.21 -12.20
N ASP A 140 4.31 10.03 -12.78
CA ASP A 140 3.96 9.73 -14.17
C ASP A 140 2.45 9.60 -14.39
N LEU A 141 1.69 9.19 -13.37
CA LEU A 141 0.25 8.96 -13.43
C LEU A 141 -0.58 10.04 -12.73
N GLY A 142 0.05 10.85 -11.87
CA GLY A 142 -0.59 11.96 -11.14
C GLY A 142 -0.87 13.18 -12.01
N ASP A 143 -0.11 13.38 -13.08
CA ASP A 143 -0.26 14.51 -14.02
C ASP A 143 -1.37 14.28 -15.08
N ARG A 144 -2.36 13.46 -14.79
CA ARG A 144 -3.53 13.31 -15.68
C ARG A 144 -4.58 14.37 -15.38
N PRO A 145 -4.98 15.13 -16.42
CA PRO A 145 -6.08 16.08 -16.29
C PRO A 145 -7.41 15.39 -15.98
#